data_0766b5f46fcde99be50e5332380bd3fd
#
_entry.id   0766b5f46fcde99be50e5332380bd3fd
#
_cell.length_a   1.000
_cell.length_b   1.000
_cell.length_c   1.000
_cell.angle_alpha   90.00
_cell.angle_beta   90.00
_cell.angle_gamma   90.00
#
_symmetry.space_group_name_H-M   'P 1'
#
loop_
_entity.id
_entity.type
_entity.pdbx_description
1 polymer ?
#
loop_
_entity_poly.entity_id
_entity_poly.type
_entity_poly.pdbx_seq_one_letter_code
_entity_poly.pdbx_strand_id
1 'polypeptide(L)'
;ANFTEEDWHGIYFDSKDYDIAFGIDETWTDAKKPAEESDIDMEMEIKMPGGVLKLKELIAVLNTLPLEITFVDAADINKFFNEVPKVFKRPSMALGRDVFSCHPPKIEPMVRAIIGDFKSGARDKVEVYMNKKEGDFLVTYFAVRDKNGTYLGTMELVQNMEGIKKHLGL
;
A
#
# COMPACT_ATOMS: atom_id res chain seq x y z
N ALA A 1 -22.01 6.86 -0.57
CA ALA A 1 -21.62 8.13 -1.19
C ALA A 1 -20.65 7.80 -2.32
N ASN A 2 -20.97 8.20 -3.55
CA ASN A 2 -20.05 8.04 -4.69
C ASN A 2 -19.06 9.19 -4.62
N PHE A 3 -17.81 8.90 -4.29
CA PHE A 3 -16.72 9.85 -4.43
C PHE A 3 -16.34 9.94 -5.91
N THR A 4 -16.24 11.14 -6.45
CA THR A 4 -15.84 11.40 -7.84
C THR A 4 -14.34 11.59 -7.93
N GLU A 5 -13.75 11.52 -9.13
CA GLU A 5 -12.34 11.87 -9.33
C GLU A 5 -12.02 13.28 -8.82
N GLU A 6 -12.97 14.21 -8.87
CA GLU A 6 -12.82 15.58 -8.38
C GLU A 6 -12.66 15.64 -6.86
N ASP A 7 -13.24 14.69 -6.11
CA ASP A 7 -13.10 14.62 -4.66
C ASP A 7 -11.66 14.27 -4.24
N TRP A 8 -10.88 13.66 -5.14
CA TRP A 8 -9.47 13.30 -4.93
C TRP A 8 -8.50 14.47 -5.19
N HIS A 9 -8.82 15.37 -6.12
CA HIS A 9 -7.94 16.47 -6.48
C HIS A 9 -7.74 17.52 -5.38
N GLY A 10 -8.58 17.53 -4.35
CA GLY A 10 -8.51 18.46 -3.22
C GLY A 10 -7.76 17.92 -2.00
N ILE A 11 -7.27 16.67 -2.02
CA ILE A 11 -6.66 16.06 -0.85
C ILE A 11 -5.14 16.15 -0.97
N TYR A 12 -4.59 17.33 -0.70
CA TYR A 12 -3.17 17.52 -0.49
C TYR A 12 -2.81 17.03 0.92
N PHE A 13 -2.01 15.98 0.98
CA PHE A 13 -1.31 15.63 2.21
C PHE A 13 -0.08 16.52 2.36
N ASP A 14 -0.12 17.50 3.22
CA ASP A 14 1.09 18.10 3.75
C ASP A 14 1.77 17.04 4.65
N SER A 15 3.12 16.95 4.59
CA SER A 15 3.89 16.04 5.44
C SER A 15 3.63 16.26 6.94
N LYS A 16 3.22 17.46 7.33
CA LYS A 16 2.81 17.79 8.70
C LYS A 16 1.47 17.17 9.08
N ASP A 17 0.52 17.08 8.15
CA ASP A 17 -0.76 16.44 8.40
C ASP A 17 -0.59 14.92 8.55
N TYR A 18 0.47 14.35 7.96
CA TYR A 18 0.77 12.94 8.05
C TYR A 18 1.29 12.53 9.44
N ASP A 19 2.14 13.35 10.07
CA ASP A 19 2.65 13.11 11.43
C ASP A 19 1.55 13.28 12.49
N ILE A 20 0.57 14.17 12.25
CA ILE A 20 -0.61 14.37 13.09
C ILE A 20 -1.68 13.29 12.81
N ALA A 21 -1.76 12.81 11.58
CA ALA A 21 -2.77 11.87 11.11
C ALA A 21 -2.53 10.43 11.56
N PHE A 22 -1.28 10.02 11.66
CA PHE A 22 -0.92 8.80 12.37
C PHE A 22 -0.89 9.06 13.86
N GLY A 23 -1.89 9.62 14.50
CA GLY A 23 -1.93 9.76 15.95
C GLY A 23 -1.17 8.62 16.62
N ILE A 24 0.18 8.72 16.60
CA ILE A 24 1.07 7.78 17.27
C ILE A 24 0.82 8.07 18.74
N ASP A 25 -0.26 7.50 19.23
CA ASP A 25 -0.57 7.51 20.64
C ASP A 25 0.12 6.32 21.32
N GLU A 26 0.06 6.29 22.62
CA GLU A 26 0.65 5.25 23.45
C GLU A 26 0.15 3.83 23.08
N THR A 27 -0.98 3.70 22.36
CA THR A 27 -1.55 2.41 21.93
C THR A 27 -0.77 1.78 20.78
N TRP A 28 0.09 2.54 20.09
CA TRP A 28 0.93 2.02 19.00
C TRP A 28 2.13 1.23 19.50
N THR A 29 2.43 1.26 20.80
CA THR A 29 3.55 0.53 21.41
C THR A 29 3.29 -0.99 21.48
N ASP A 30 2.04 -1.44 21.46
CA ASP A 30 1.65 -2.85 21.60
C ASP A 30 1.50 -3.60 20.26
N ALA A 31 1.87 -2.98 19.14
CA ALA A 31 1.89 -3.66 17.86
C ALA A 31 2.87 -4.83 17.91
N LYS A 32 2.44 -6.02 17.48
CA LYS A 32 3.34 -7.16 17.28
C LYS A 32 4.53 -6.67 16.45
N LYS A 33 5.74 -6.74 17.01
CA LYS A 33 6.96 -6.50 16.24
C LYS A 33 6.92 -7.39 15.00
N PRO A 34 7.31 -6.87 13.83
CA PRO A 34 7.60 -7.74 12.69
C PRO A 34 8.54 -8.85 13.16
N ALA A 35 8.43 -10.04 12.57
CA ALA A 35 9.36 -11.13 12.85
C ALA A 35 10.80 -10.60 12.71
N GLU A 36 11.66 -10.85 13.68
CA GLU A 36 13.07 -10.50 13.56
C GLU A 36 13.66 -11.32 12.41
N GLU A 37 14.57 -10.75 11.63
CA GLU A 37 15.15 -11.39 10.45
C GLU A 37 15.81 -12.75 10.81
N SER A 38 16.27 -12.88 12.06
CA SER A 38 16.82 -14.12 12.63
C SER A 38 15.81 -15.28 12.73
N ASP A 39 14.50 -14.97 12.74
CA ASP A 39 13.44 -15.96 12.92
C ASP A 39 12.88 -16.45 11.57
N ILE A 40 13.40 -15.92 10.45
CA ILE A 40 12.90 -16.17 9.11
C ILE A 40 13.86 -17.10 8.37
N ASP A 41 13.37 -18.25 7.90
CA ASP A 41 14.14 -19.11 6.99
C ASP A 41 14.24 -18.49 5.59
N MET A 42 15.29 -17.73 5.38
CA MET A 42 15.54 -17.02 4.12
C MET A 42 15.85 -17.97 2.95
N GLU A 43 16.22 -19.22 3.24
CA GLU A 43 16.49 -20.26 2.22
C GLU A 43 15.24 -21.08 1.88
N MET A 44 14.12 -20.84 2.55
CA MET A 44 12.84 -21.51 2.28
C MET A 44 12.45 -21.36 0.81
N GLU A 45 12.15 -22.47 0.13
CA GLU A 45 11.68 -22.47 -1.25
C GLU A 45 10.18 -22.18 -1.34
N ILE A 46 9.81 -21.23 -2.17
CA ILE A 46 8.43 -20.87 -2.53
C ILE A 46 8.16 -21.37 -3.93
N LYS A 47 7.35 -22.42 -4.04
CA LYS A 47 6.95 -23.02 -5.32
C LYS A 47 5.72 -22.29 -5.87
N MET A 48 5.83 -21.79 -7.08
CA MET A 48 4.77 -21.06 -7.80
C MET A 48 4.58 -21.66 -9.20
N PRO A 49 3.43 -21.45 -9.86
CA PRO A 49 3.23 -21.93 -11.24
C PRO A 49 4.29 -21.45 -12.23
N GLY A 50 4.88 -20.28 -11.99
CA GLY A 50 5.92 -19.68 -12.84
C GLY A 50 7.35 -20.09 -12.48
N GLY A 51 7.55 -20.92 -11.45
CA GLY A 51 8.89 -21.33 -11.02
C GLY A 51 9.05 -21.45 -9.51
N VAL A 52 10.30 -21.51 -9.08
CA VAL A 52 10.66 -21.64 -7.65
C VAL A 52 11.61 -20.49 -7.31
N LEU A 53 11.34 -19.80 -6.22
CA LEU A 53 12.22 -18.79 -5.62
C LEU A 53 12.51 -19.15 -4.18
N LYS A 54 13.70 -18.83 -3.71
CA LYS A 54 13.96 -18.76 -2.27
C LYS A 54 13.29 -17.50 -1.71
N LEU A 55 12.92 -17.53 -0.43
CA LEU A 55 12.28 -16.36 0.21
C LEU A 55 13.13 -15.10 0.08
N LYS A 56 14.46 -15.20 0.28
CA LYS A 56 15.40 -14.07 0.06
C LYS A 56 15.36 -13.50 -1.35
N GLU A 57 15.16 -14.36 -2.37
CA GLU A 57 15.09 -13.93 -3.76
C GLU A 57 13.77 -13.20 -4.03
N LEU A 58 12.66 -13.71 -3.49
CA LEU A 58 11.36 -13.04 -3.60
C LEU A 58 11.38 -11.67 -2.94
N ILE A 59 11.95 -11.55 -1.72
CA ILE A 59 12.10 -10.29 -1.02
C ILE A 59 12.96 -9.33 -1.86
N ALA A 60 14.11 -9.79 -2.37
CA ALA A 60 14.98 -8.96 -3.21
C ALA A 60 14.29 -8.47 -4.48
N VAL A 61 13.50 -9.33 -5.15
CA VAL A 61 12.71 -8.94 -6.33
C VAL A 61 11.71 -7.84 -5.97
N LEU A 62 10.94 -8.01 -4.88
CA LEU A 62 9.97 -7.00 -4.43
C LEU A 62 10.63 -5.67 -4.05
N ASN A 63 11.82 -5.71 -3.45
CA ASN A 63 12.58 -4.52 -3.04
C ASN A 63 13.37 -3.87 -4.19
N THR A 64 13.48 -4.55 -5.34
CA THR A 64 14.13 -3.99 -6.55
C THR A 64 13.14 -3.24 -7.43
N LEU A 65 11.85 -3.50 -7.28
CA LEU A 65 10.82 -2.80 -8.06
C LEU A 65 10.84 -1.29 -7.73
N PRO A 66 10.79 -0.40 -8.75
CA PRO A 66 10.73 1.05 -8.54
C PRO A 66 9.32 1.50 -8.11
N LEU A 67 8.72 0.77 -7.19
CA LEU A 67 7.35 0.94 -6.73
C LEU A 67 7.30 0.74 -5.21
N GLU A 68 6.57 1.59 -4.50
CA GLU A 68 6.16 1.27 -3.13
C GLU A 68 4.97 0.32 -3.20
N ILE A 69 5.05 -0.79 -2.50
CA ILE A 69 4.00 -1.80 -2.46
C ILE A 69 3.48 -1.90 -1.03
N THR A 70 2.16 -1.82 -0.88
CA THR A 70 1.44 -2.13 0.36
C THR A 70 0.42 -3.22 0.05
N PHE A 71 0.31 -4.23 0.92
CA PHE A 71 -0.75 -5.22 0.83
C PHE A 71 -1.55 -5.27 2.13
N VAL A 72 -2.87 -5.14 1.97
CA VAL A 72 -3.89 -5.25 3.02
C VAL A 72 -4.71 -6.49 2.72
N ASP A 73 -4.91 -7.37 3.70
CA ASP A 73 -5.67 -8.62 3.49
C ASP A 73 -7.19 -8.39 3.44
N ALA A 74 -7.94 -9.47 3.19
CA ALA A 74 -9.40 -9.42 3.11
C ALA A 74 -10.10 -9.06 4.44
N ALA A 75 -9.37 -9.13 5.56
CA ALA A 75 -9.83 -8.68 6.87
C ALA A 75 -9.44 -7.21 7.17
N ASP A 76 -8.98 -6.47 6.17
CA ASP A 76 -8.55 -5.06 6.25
C ASP A 76 -7.30 -4.84 7.12
N ILE A 77 -6.47 -5.86 7.28
CA ILE A 77 -5.24 -5.80 8.08
C ILE A 77 -4.04 -5.54 7.18
N ASN A 78 -3.20 -4.56 7.53
CA ASN A 78 -1.92 -4.32 6.86
C ASN A 78 -1.00 -5.53 7.05
N LYS A 79 -0.60 -6.18 5.96
CA LYS A 79 0.18 -7.43 6.01
C LYS A 79 1.60 -7.27 5.52
N PHE A 80 1.84 -6.34 4.58
CA PHE A 80 3.13 -6.27 3.92
C PHE A 80 3.40 -4.86 3.37
N PHE A 81 4.65 -4.42 3.51
CA PHE A 81 5.25 -3.30 2.80
C PHE A 81 6.60 -3.76 2.26
N ASN A 82 6.91 -3.45 0.99
CA ASN A 82 8.26 -3.69 0.50
C ASN A 82 9.24 -2.63 1.05
N GLU A 83 10.53 -2.93 1.09
CA GLU A 83 11.59 -2.08 1.64
C GLU A 83 12.24 -1.25 0.53
N VAL A 84 11.58 -0.18 0.12
CA VAL A 84 12.09 0.83 -0.81
C VAL A 84 11.95 2.23 -0.17
N PRO A 85 12.67 3.26 -0.65
CA PRO A 85 12.42 4.63 -0.20
C PRO A 85 10.95 5.00 -0.34
N LYS A 86 10.34 5.51 0.73
CA LYS A 86 8.89 5.77 0.79
C LYS A 86 8.58 7.24 0.62
N VAL A 87 7.66 7.56 -0.28
CA VAL A 87 6.99 8.87 -0.38
C VAL A 87 5.99 9.05 0.76
N PHE A 88 5.27 7.98 1.08
CA PHE A 88 4.41 7.93 2.24
C PHE A 88 5.10 7.14 3.36
N LYS A 89 5.30 7.77 4.52
CA LYS A 89 5.87 7.06 5.68
C LYS A 89 5.00 5.84 6.01
N ARG A 90 5.64 4.69 6.16
CA ARG A 90 4.99 3.43 6.55
C ARG A 90 5.73 2.90 7.78
N PRO A 91 5.32 3.32 9.00
CA PRO A 91 5.96 2.78 10.20
C PRO A 91 5.70 1.28 10.30
N SER A 92 6.73 0.51 10.66
CA SER A 92 6.61 -0.96 10.81
C SER A 92 5.50 -1.37 11.78
N MET A 93 5.21 -0.52 12.77
CA MET A 93 4.12 -0.71 13.72
C MET A 93 2.71 -0.68 13.08
N ALA A 94 2.58 -0.23 11.83
CA ALA A 94 1.31 -0.33 11.10
C ALA A 94 1.02 -1.75 10.63
N LEU A 95 2.02 -2.63 10.57
CA LEU A 95 1.82 -4.04 10.25
C LEU A 95 0.99 -4.75 11.32
N GLY A 96 0.03 -5.56 10.88
CA GLY A 96 -0.90 -6.25 11.76
C GLY A 96 -2.05 -5.38 12.28
N ARG A 97 -2.13 -4.10 11.90
CA ARG A 97 -3.22 -3.20 12.28
C ARG A 97 -4.27 -3.06 11.18
N ASP A 98 -5.46 -2.71 11.60
CA ASP A 98 -6.56 -2.31 10.72
C ASP A 98 -6.13 -1.12 9.86
N VAL A 99 -6.33 -1.22 8.54
CA VAL A 99 -5.91 -0.21 7.57
C VAL A 99 -6.61 1.12 7.79
N PHE A 100 -7.85 1.11 8.26
CA PHE A 100 -8.61 2.33 8.48
C PHE A 100 -8.07 3.15 9.64
N SER A 101 -7.53 2.48 10.67
CA SER A 101 -6.87 3.15 11.80
C SER A 101 -5.57 3.87 11.41
N CYS A 102 -5.03 3.57 10.23
CA CYS A 102 -3.82 4.18 9.70
C CYS A 102 -4.11 5.42 8.83
N HIS A 103 -5.38 5.83 8.70
CA HIS A 103 -5.79 6.95 7.87
C HIS A 103 -6.43 8.07 8.69
N PRO A 104 -6.18 9.34 8.32
CA PRO A 104 -6.87 10.46 8.95
C PRO A 104 -8.39 10.32 8.84
N PRO A 105 -9.17 10.80 9.81
CA PRO A 105 -10.63 10.75 9.77
C PRO A 105 -11.26 11.34 8.50
N LYS A 106 -10.59 12.32 7.89
CA LYS A 106 -11.04 12.93 6.62
C LYS A 106 -10.95 11.97 5.43
N ILE A 107 -10.00 11.03 5.45
CA ILE A 107 -9.68 10.14 4.32
C ILE A 107 -10.23 8.74 4.53
N GLU A 108 -10.37 8.32 5.78
CA GLU A 108 -10.90 7.00 6.13
C GLU A 108 -12.18 6.63 5.36
N PRO A 109 -13.21 7.51 5.23
CA PRO A 109 -14.43 7.18 4.48
C PRO A 109 -14.18 6.81 3.02
N MET A 110 -13.17 7.44 2.40
CA MET A 110 -12.79 7.19 1.01
C MET A 110 -12.07 5.85 0.88
N VAL A 111 -11.15 5.54 1.78
CA VAL A 111 -10.47 4.22 1.82
C VAL A 111 -11.50 3.11 2.03
N ARG A 112 -12.47 3.31 2.93
CA ARG A 112 -13.58 2.37 3.14
C ARG A 112 -14.42 2.18 1.89
N ALA A 113 -14.71 3.23 1.13
CA ALA A 113 -15.47 3.15 -0.11
C ALA A 113 -14.72 2.33 -1.17
N ILE A 114 -13.42 2.57 -1.37
CA ILE A 114 -12.57 1.82 -2.31
C ILE A 114 -12.55 0.34 -1.95
N ILE A 115 -12.23 0.01 -0.70
CA ILE A 115 -12.14 -1.38 -0.26
C ILE A 115 -13.52 -2.05 -0.33
N GLY A 116 -14.60 -1.32 0.00
CA GLY A 116 -15.96 -1.81 -0.14
C GLY A 116 -16.33 -2.15 -1.59
N ASP A 117 -15.97 -1.29 -2.54
CA ASP A 117 -16.16 -1.54 -3.97
C ASP A 117 -15.37 -2.76 -4.45
N PHE A 118 -14.13 -2.94 -3.96
CA PHE A 118 -13.31 -4.09 -4.28
C PHE A 118 -13.90 -5.40 -3.71
N LYS A 119 -14.36 -5.37 -2.46
CA LYS A 119 -15.00 -6.52 -1.82
C LYS A 119 -16.29 -6.93 -2.52
N SER A 120 -17.09 -5.95 -2.95
CA SER A 120 -18.36 -6.21 -3.68
C SER A 120 -18.16 -6.61 -5.15
N GLY A 121 -16.96 -6.40 -5.71
CA GLY A 121 -16.68 -6.60 -7.14
C GLY A 121 -17.20 -5.47 -8.03
N ALA A 122 -17.58 -4.33 -7.46
CA ALA A 122 -18.01 -3.16 -8.23
C ALA A 122 -16.86 -2.51 -9.00
N ARG A 123 -15.63 -2.64 -8.49
CA ARG A 123 -14.39 -2.18 -9.13
C ARG A 123 -13.25 -3.16 -8.83
N ASP A 124 -12.23 -3.14 -9.68
CA ASP A 124 -10.98 -3.88 -9.46
C ASP A 124 -9.76 -2.96 -9.41
N LYS A 125 -9.92 -1.68 -9.77
CA LYS A 125 -8.83 -0.70 -9.80
C LYS A 125 -9.35 0.71 -9.49
N VAL A 126 -8.53 1.50 -8.78
CA VAL A 126 -8.68 2.95 -8.60
C VAL A 126 -7.30 3.59 -8.78
N GLU A 127 -7.24 4.69 -9.52
CA GLU A 127 -6.01 5.46 -9.76
C GLU A 127 -6.17 6.87 -9.19
N VAL A 128 -5.12 7.34 -8.52
CA VAL A 128 -5.04 8.68 -7.94
C VAL A 128 -3.73 9.32 -8.38
N TYR A 129 -3.83 10.45 -9.06
CA TYR A 129 -2.66 11.24 -9.44
C TYR A 129 -2.40 12.30 -8.38
N MET A 130 -1.16 12.37 -7.90
CA MET A 130 -0.75 13.31 -6.85
C MET A 130 0.44 14.13 -7.32
N ASN A 131 0.32 15.45 -7.18
CA ASN A 131 1.44 16.38 -7.30
C ASN A 131 1.93 16.72 -5.89
N LYS A 132 3.18 16.43 -5.59
CA LYS A 132 3.85 16.74 -4.34
C LYS A 132 5.11 17.55 -4.59
N LYS A 133 5.69 18.10 -3.52
CA LYS A 133 6.95 18.83 -3.60
C LYS A 133 8.10 17.97 -4.18
N GLU A 134 8.06 16.68 -3.93
CA GLU A 134 9.05 15.68 -4.37
C GLU A 134 8.80 15.22 -5.82
N GLY A 135 7.71 15.63 -6.47
CA GLY A 135 7.35 15.29 -7.84
C GLY A 135 5.93 14.77 -8.00
N ASP A 136 5.65 14.27 -9.19
CA ASP A 136 4.36 13.68 -9.53
C ASP A 136 4.35 12.18 -9.26
N PHE A 137 3.28 11.72 -8.64
CA PHE A 137 3.09 10.32 -8.26
C PHE A 137 1.76 9.78 -8.77
N LEU A 138 1.80 8.53 -9.21
CA LEU A 138 0.60 7.73 -9.46
C LEU A 138 0.44 6.72 -8.31
N VAL A 139 -0.68 6.82 -7.61
CA VAL A 139 -1.10 5.82 -6.62
C VAL A 139 -2.19 4.97 -7.24
N THR A 140 -1.95 3.67 -7.33
CA THR A 140 -2.93 2.74 -7.88
C THR A 140 -3.32 1.72 -6.83
N TYR A 141 -4.61 1.58 -6.60
CA TYR A 141 -5.20 0.56 -5.75
C TYR A 141 -5.78 -0.54 -6.62
N PHE A 142 -5.49 -1.79 -6.26
CA PHE A 142 -6.01 -2.98 -6.95
C PHE A 142 -6.72 -3.92 -5.99
N ALA A 143 -7.85 -4.47 -6.43
CA ALA A 143 -8.41 -5.65 -5.82
C ALA A 143 -7.53 -6.86 -6.17
N VAL A 144 -6.94 -7.48 -5.17
CA VAL A 144 -6.18 -8.74 -5.34
C VAL A 144 -7.15 -9.90 -5.23
N ARG A 145 -7.22 -10.73 -6.28
CA ARG A 145 -8.10 -11.89 -6.33
C ARG A 145 -7.32 -13.16 -6.67
N ASP A 146 -7.80 -14.29 -6.19
CA ASP A 146 -7.32 -15.60 -6.62
C ASP A 146 -7.83 -15.96 -8.03
N LYS A 147 -7.40 -17.12 -8.55
CA LYS A 147 -7.83 -17.64 -9.85
C LYS A 147 -9.34 -17.92 -9.97
N ASN A 148 -10.05 -17.99 -8.84
CA ASN A 148 -11.50 -18.22 -8.79
C ASN A 148 -12.28 -16.91 -8.66
N GLY A 149 -11.57 -15.75 -8.61
CA GLY A 149 -12.15 -14.43 -8.41
C GLY A 149 -12.40 -14.06 -6.95
N THR A 150 -11.98 -14.90 -5.99
CA THR A 150 -12.13 -14.60 -4.56
C THR A 150 -11.24 -13.42 -4.19
N TYR A 151 -11.81 -12.41 -3.53
CA TYR A 151 -11.06 -11.28 -3.02
C TYR A 151 -10.13 -11.71 -1.89
N LEU A 152 -8.83 -11.47 -2.08
CA LEU A 152 -7.78 -11.79 -1.11
C LEU A 152 -7.32 -10.55 -0.34
N GLY A 153 -7.55 -9.35 -0.90
CA GLY A 153 -7.12 -8.12 -0.28
C GLY A 153 -6.98 -6.98 -1.27
N THR A 154 -6.47 -5.87 -0.78
CA THR A 154 -6.14 -4.67 -1.57
C THR A 154 -4.64 -4.49 -1.66
N MET A 155 -4.13 -4.22 -2.86
CA MET A 155 -2.76 -3.79 -3.08
C MET A 155 -2.73 -2.31 -3.45
N GLU A 156 -1.89 -1.53 -2.77
CA GLU A 156 -1.56 -0.16 -3.15
C GLU A 156 -0.16 -0.14 -3.78
N LEU A 157 -0.06 0.50 -4.94
CA LEU A 157 1.21 0.80 -5.60
C LEU A 157 1.40 2.31 -5.67
N VAL A 158 2.59 2.80 -5.28
CA VAL A 158 2.97 4.20 -5.46
C VAL A 158 4.14 4.26 -6.43
N GLN A 159 3.96 4.97 -7.52
CA GLN A 159 4.94 5.14 -8.58
C GLN A 159 5.34 6.60 -8.74
N ASN A 160 6.65 6.87 -8.72
CA ASN A 160 7.19 8.17 -9.11
C ASN A 160 7.14 8.32 -10.64
N MET A 161 6.49 9.37 -11.13
CA MET A 161 6.27 9.61 -12.55
C MET A 161 7.34 10.49 -13.21
N GLU A 162 8.26 11.08 -12.44
CA GLU A 162 9.22 12.06 -12.97
C GLU A 162 10.14 11.49 -14.07
N GLY A 163 10.60 10.26 -13.90
CA GLY A 163 11.41 9.59 -14.93
C GLY A 163 10.64 9.35 -16.22
N ILE A 164 9.36 8.97 -16.11
CA ILE A 164 8.47 8.72 -17.25
C ILE A 164 8.16 10.05 -17.94
N LYS A 165 7.80 11.09 -17.21
CA LYS A 165 7.53 12.42 -17.74
C LYS A 165 8.74 12.95 -18.53
N LYS A 166 9.91 12.90 -17.91
CA LYS A 166 11.16 13.32 -18.57
C LYS A 166 11.41 12.58 -19.89
N HIS A 167 11.16 11.25 -19.93
CA HIS A 167 11.32 10.46 -21.15
C HIS A 167 10.30 10.85 -22.22
N LEU A 168 9.09 11.20 -21.84
CA LEU A 168 8.01 11.62 -22.73
C LEU A 168 8.10 13.10 -23.13
N GLY A 169 9.01 13.88 -22.53
CA GLY A 169 9.14 15.32 -22.79
C GLY A 169 8.05 16.18 -22.15
N LEU A 170 7.46 15.71 -21.05
CA LEU A 170 6.40 16.37 -20.28
C LEU A 170 6.97 17.12 -19.08
#